data_498bc6af255e9c4d6c4ec490cb3e80fb
#
_entry.id   498bc6af255e9c4d6c4ec490cb3e80fb
#
_cell.length_a   1.000
_cell.length_b   1.000
_cell.length_c   1.000
_cell.angle_alpha   90.00
_cell.angle_beta   90.00
_cell.angle_gamma   90.00
#
_symmetry.space_group_name_H-M   'P 1'
#
loop_
_entity.id
_entity.type
_entity.pdbx_description
1 polymer ?
#
loop_
_entity_poly.entity_id
_entity_poly.type
_entity_poly.pdbx_seq_one_letter_code
_entity_poly.pdbx_strand_id
1 'polypeptide(L)'
;MKETAAKRRGDKAGGSKAEKPKEPAGPEPQDVEMPEEDAANAAKPKELDSLTLDDIKEHVKQIEKAVSGKEPRFVLRALRALPSTSRRLNTNVLHKAIFGFFTNNTTTRDFLLGFLEEPMEMADGDVQFRPRTGKAATAPLLPEVEAYLQLLLVVHLTNNKRYTEAQKVSDDLLQKIGSKNRRALDLVAAKCYYYHARVYEFLKQFDSMRSFLHTRLRTATLRHDADGQAVLLNLLLRNYLHFNLYDQAEKLVSKSVFPELANNNEWARYLYYTGRIKAIQLEYTEARRTLTNALRKAPQHTAVGFKQTVHKLLIVVELLLGEIPDRLQFRQPSLKRSLMPYFLLTQAVRMGNLAKFNQVLEEFGEKFQTDGTYTLIIRLRHNVIKTGVRMISLSYSRISLADIAQKLQLDSPEDAEFIVAKAIRDGVIEASINHEKGFVQSKETMDIYGTREPQLAFHQRISFCLDIHNMSVKVRHIHTQHVRHIHTQHVCEGETHTYTTCL
;
A
#
# COMPACT_ATOMS: atom_id res chain seq x y z
N MET A 1 -32.49 35.54 -32.14
CA MET A 1 -33.35 34.99 -33.18
C MET A 1 -33.85 33.63 -32.75
N LYS A 2 -35.17 33.57 -32.57
CA LYS A 2 -36.12 32.42 -32.43
C LYS A 2 -35.88 31.53 -31.20
N GLU A 3 -36.55 31.70 -30.02
CA GLU A 3 -37.99 31.65 -29.72
C GLU A 3 -38.72 30.38 -30.23
N THR A 4 -39.23 29.58 -29.30
CA THR A 4 -40.68 29.31 -29.08
C THR A 4 -40.81 28.29 -27.99
N ALA A 5 -41.36 28.56 -26.82
CA ALA A 5 -42.76 28.76 -26.38
C ALA A 5 -43.41 27.45 -25.91
N ALA A 6 -43.59 27.34 -24.65
CA ALA A 6 -44.71 27.18 -23.74
C ALA A 6 -45.96 26.41 -24.20
N LYS A 7 -46.49 25.54 -23.36
CA LYS A 7 -47.94 25.40 -23.13
C LYS A 7 -48.28 24.93 -21.70
N ARG A 8 -48.95 25.84 -20.98
CA ARG A 8 -49.72 25.66 -19.74
C ARG A 8 -51.08 25.03 -20.04
N ARG A 9 -51.63 24.35 -19.05
CA ARG A 9 -53.09 24.37 -18.61
C ARG A 9 -53.23 23.22 -17.60
N GLY A 10 -53.84 23.33 -16.45
CA GLY A 10 -54.75 24.29 -15.87
C GLY A 10 -55.62 23.59 -14.82
N ASP A 11 -55.78 24.24 -13.72
CA ASP A 11 -56.59 24.06 -12.52
C ASP A 11 -57.75 23.08 -12.50
N LYS A 12 -57.94 22.39 -11.33
CA LYS A 12 -59.15 22.67 -10.53
C LYS A 12 -59.04 22.15 -9.09
N ALA A 13 -59.46 23.05 -8.20
CA ALA A 13 -59.56 22.91 -6.77
C ALA A 13 -60.72 22.04 -6.31
N GLY A 14 -60.65 21.52 -5.08
CA GLY A 14 -61.78 20.98 -4.34
C GLY A 14 -61.35 20.47 -2.98
N GLY A 15 -61.69 21.23 -1.92
CA GLY A 15 -61.26 21.02 -0.54
C GLY A 15 -62.03 19.92 0.22
N SER A 16 -61.49 19.61 1.32
CA SER A 16 -62.06 19.58 2.69
C SER A 16 -61.71 18.32 3.52
N LYS A 17 -61.36 18.65 4.74
CA LYS A 17 -61.47 17.95 6.03
C LYS A 17 -60.45 16.91 6.42
N ALA A 18 -59.84 17.28 7.53
CA ALA A 18 -59.01 16.52 8.45
C ALA A 18 -59.74 15.27 8.96
N GLU A 19 -59.05 14.14 8.89
CA GLU A 19 -59.24 13.03 9.81
C GLU A 19 -57.86 12.32 9.98
N LYS A 20 -57.46 12.16 11.27
CA LYS A 20 -56.32 11.36 11.67
C LYS A 20 -56.59 9.89 11.41
N PRO A 21 -55.73 9.16 10.76
CA PRO A 21 -55.77 7.71 10.84
C PRO A 21 -54.72 7.21 11.84
N LYS A 22 -55.18 6.22 12.62
CA LYS A 22 -54.47 5.37 13.55
C LYS A 22 -53.30 4.66 12.89
N GLU A 23 -52.24 4.49 13.64
CA GLU A 23 -51.15 3.54 13.34
C GLU A 23 -51.72 2.14 13.15
N PRO A 24 -51.33 1.42 12.10
CA PRO A 24 -51.47 -0.04 12.04
C PRO A 24 -50.21 -0.67 12.59
N ALA A 25 -50.40 -1.61 13.53
CA ALA A 25 -49.41 -2.52 14.06
C ALA A 25 -48.60 -3.17 12.92
N GLY A 26 -47.28 -3.14 13.05
CA GLY A 26 -46.40 -3.86 12.13
C GLY A 26 -46.58 -5.36 12.20
N PRO A 27 -46.48 -6.08 11.10
CA PRO A 27 -46.45 -7.52 11.12
C PRO A 27 -45.13 -8.00 11.75
N GLU A 28 -45.25 -9.00 12.61
CA GLU A 28 -44.16 -9.78 13.18
C GLU A 28 -43.23 -10.31 12.05
N PRO A 29 -41.94 -10.43 12.28
CA PRO A 29 -41.04 -11.04 11.30
C PRO A 29 -41.42 -12.53 11.17
N GLN A 30 -42.00 -12.87 10.06
CA GLN A 30 -42.07 -14.26 9.62
C GLN A 30 -40.65 -14.72 9.37
N ASP A 31 -40.24 -15.76 10.09
CA ASP A 31 -39.05 -16.56 9.78
C ASP A 31 -39.20 -17.06 8.33
N VAL A 32 -38.47 -16.44 7.45
CA VAL A 32 -38.23 -16.95 6.11
C VAL A 32 -37.23 -18.08 6.28
N GLU A 33 -37.74 -19.31 6.35
CA GLU A 33 -36.95 -20.51 6.16
C GLU A 33 -36.20 -20.36 4.83
N MET A 34 -34.87 -20.23 4.95
CA MET A 34 -33.98 -20.31 3.78
C MET A 34 -34.15 -21.72 3.18
N PRO A 35 -34.38 -21.82 1.86
CA PRO A 35 -34.44 -23.14 1.22
C PRO A 35 -33.09 -23.84 1.39
N GLU A 36 -33.16 -25.12 1.72
CA GLU A 36 -32.05 -26.06 1.81
C GLU A 36 -31.27 -26.08 0.48
N GLU A 37 -30.20 -25.24 0.38
CA GLU A 37 -29.23 -25.29 -0.72
C GLU A 37 -28.12 -26.35 -0.49
N ASP A 38 -28.20 -27.15 0.55
CA ASP A 38 -27.12 -28.04 0.95
C ASP A 38 -26.98 -29.34 0.14
N ALA A 39 -28.01 -29.75 -0.60
CA ALA A 39 -27.93 -30.95 -1.44
C ALA A 39 -27.37 -30.70 -2.86
N ALA A 40 -27.46 -29.48 -3.36
CA ALA A 40 -26.87 -29.10 -4.67
C ALA A 40 -25.38 -28.75 -4.60
N ASN A 41 -24.83 -28.60 -3.39
CA ASN A 41 -23.44 -28.20 -3.19
C ASN A 41 -22.41 -29.36 -3.21
N ALA A 42 -22.85 -30.60 -3.09
CA ALA A 42 -21.97 -31.78 -3.09
C ALA A 42 -21.38 -32.14 -4.49
N ALA A 43 -22.08 -31.79 -5.58
CA ALA A 43 -21.59 -32.01 -6.95
C ALA A 43 -20.63 -30.90 -7.43
N LYS A 44 -20.70 -29.72 -6.83
CA LYS A 44 -19.87 -28.54 -7.18
C LYS A 44 -18.36 -28.66 -6.85
N PRO A 45 -17.88 -29.38 -5.81
CA PRO A 45 -16.44 -29.48 -5.54
C PRO A 45 -15.66 -30.25 -6.60
N LYS A 46 -16.21 -31.31 -7.19
CA LYS A 46 -15.52 -32.09 -8.25
C LYS A 46 -15.36 -31.30 -9.56
N GLU A 47 -16.36 -30.49 -9.92
CA GLU A 47 -16.28 -29.56 -11.06
C GLU A 47 -15.26 -28.45 -10.80
N LEU A 48 -15.19 -27.91 -9.58
CA LEU A 48 -14.23 -26.90 -9.17
C LEU A 48 -12.78 -27.43 -9.22
N ASP A 49 -12.56 -28.66 -8.83
CA ASP A 49 -11.25 -29.32 -8.87
C ASP A 49 -10.79 -29.54 -10.33
N SER A 50 -11.70 -29.94 -11.22
CA SER A 50 -11.37 -30.08 -12.65
C SER A 50 -11.05 -28.72 -13.28
N LEU A 51 -11.79 -27.65 -12.97
CA LEU A 51 -11.51 -26.29 -13.44
C LEU A 51 -10.14 -25.78 -12.92
N THR A 52 -9.80 -26.08 -11.65
CA THR A 52 -8.49 -25.69 -11.11
C THR A 52 -7.34 -26.45 -11.75
N LEU A 53 -7.52 -27.72 -12.10
CA LEU A 53 -6.55 -28.50 -12.86
C LEU A 53 -6.34 -27.94 -14.27
N ASP A 54 -7.41 -27.54 -14.95
CA ASP A 54 -7.33 -26.91 -16.28
C ASP A 54 -6.68 -25.54 -16.21
N ASP A 55 -6.96 -24.73 -15.17
CA ASP A 55 -6.25 -23.47 -14.91
C ASP A 55 -4.74 -23.70 -14.74
N ILE A 56 -4.34 -24.70 -13.95
CA ILE A 56 -2.91 -25.06 -13.77
C ILE A 56 -2.29 -25.49 -15.08
N LYS A 57 -2.99 -26.31 -15.89
CA LYS A 57 -2.54 -26.74 -17.21
C LYS A 57 -2.36 -25.55 -18.16
N GLU A 58 -3.29 -24.58 -18.12
CA GLU A 58 -3.16 -23.35 -18.90
C GLU A 58 -1.96 -22.52 -18.45
N HIS A 59 -1.76 -22.36 -17.13
CA HIS A 59 -0.60 -21.64 -16.59
C HIS A 59 0.71 -22.28 -17.02
N VAL A 60 0.81 -23.61 -17.00
CA VAL A 60 2.00 -24.32 -17.49
C VAL A 60 2.22 -24.06 -18.96
N LYS A 61 1.17 -24.16 -19.82
CA LYS A 61 1.27 -23.81 -21.24
C LYS A 61 1.72 -22.37 -21.47
N GLN A 62 1.24 -21.43 -20.66
CA GLN A 62 1.67 -20.03 -20.73
C GLN A 62 3.15 -19.88 -20.37
N ILE A 63 3.64 -20.58 -19.36
CA ILE A 63 5.05 -20.58 -18.98
C ILE A 63 5.90 -21.20 -20.09
N GLU A 64 5.49 -22.34 -20.66
CA GLU A 64 6.19 -22.99 -21.80
C GLU A 64 6.26 -22.07 -23.01
N LYS A 65 5.14 -21.39 -23.34
CA LYS A 65 5.07 -20.40 -24.42
C LYS A 65 5.98 -19.20 -24.14
N ALA A 66 6.04 -18.74 -22.89
CA ALA A 66 6.92 -17.64 -22.49
C ALA A 66 8.40 -17.98 -22.68
N VAL A 67 8.79 -19.20 -22.35
CA VAL A 67 10.18 -19.67 -22.49
C VAL A 67 10.54 -19.85 -23.96
N SER A 68 9.67 -20.47 -24.76
CA SER A 68 9.91 -20.69 -26.18
C SER A 68 9.92 -19.39 -27.00
N GLY A 69 8.97 -18.49 -26.72
CA GLY A 69 8.84 -17.19 -27.40
C GLY A 69 9.73 -16.07 -26.82
N LYS A 70 10.44 -16.32 -25.70
CA LYS A 70 11.21 -15.31 -24.94
C LYS A 70 10.36 -14.10 -24.49
N GLU A 71 9.05 -14.30 -24.29
CA GLU A 71 8.13 -13.25 -23.88
C GLU A 71 7.73 -13.37 -22.40
N PRO A 72 8.21 -12.47 -21.53
CA PRO A 72 7.92 -12.52 -20.08
C PRO A 72 6.44 -12.27 -19.74
N ARG A 73 5.67 -11.69 -20.67
CA ARG A 73 4.25 -11.33 -20.44
C ARG A 73 3.38 -12.53 -20.04
N PHE A 74 3.65 -13.70 -20.63
CA PHE A 74 2.88 -14.90 -20.32
C PHE A 74 3.17 -15.45 -18.93
N VAL A 75 4.44 -15.42 -18.47
CA VAL A 75 4.78 -15.75 -17.07
C VAL A 75 4.09 -14.82 -16.11
N LEU A 76 4.14 -13.51 -16.38
CA LEU A 76 3.46 -12.51 -15.54
C LEU A 76 1.94 -12.74 -15.46
N ARG A 77 1.31 -13.20 -16.54
CA ARG A 77 -0.11 -13.55 -16.58
C ARG A 77 -0.41 -14.74 -15.66
N ALA A 78 0.35 -15.82 -15.76
CA ALA A 78 0.23 -16.98 -14.89
C ALA A 78 0.45 -16.61 -13.40
N LEU A 79 1.47 -15.81 -13.11
CA LEU A 79 1.76 -15.36 -11.73
C LEU A 79 0.73 -14.38 -11.16
N ARG A 80 -0.01 -13.63 -11.99
CA ARG A 80 -1.14 -12.80 -11.55
C ARG A 80 -2.36 -13.62 -11.15
N ALA A 81 -2.57 -14.77 -11.79
CA ALA A 81 -3.64 -15.69 -11.44
C ALA A 81 -3.35 -16.51 -10.18
N LEU A 82 -2.08 -16.61 -9.75
CA LEU A 82 -1.66 -17.38 -8.59
C LEU A 82 -2.51 -17.15 -7.32
N PRO A 83 -2.91 -15.93 -6.91
CA PRO A 83 -3.71 -15.74 -5.71
C PRO A 83 -5.14 -16.31 -5.82
N SER A 84 -5.74 -16.31 -7.01
CA SER A 84 -7.07 -16.91 -7.22
C SER A 84 -7.00 -18.42 -7.24
N THR A 85 -6.00 -18.97 -7.94
CA THR A 85 -5.74 -20.41 -7.98
C THR A 85 -5.42 -20.95 -6.59
N SER A 86 -4.60 -20.24 -5.80
CA SER A 86 -4.21 -20.68 -4.45
C SER A 86 -5.37 -20.81 -3.46
N ARG A 87 -6.46 -20.07 -3.65
CA ARG A 87 -7.68 -20.17 -2.82
C ARG A 87 -8.51 -21.41 -3.12
N ARG A 88 -8.41 -21.92 -4.37
CA ARG A 88 -9.14 -23.08 -4.87
C ARG A 88 -8.29 -24.36 -4.82
N LEU A 89 -7.08 -24.27 -4.33
CA LEU A 89 -6.09 -25.35 -4.34
C LEU A 89 -6.42 -26.37 -3.23
N ASN A 90 -6.71 -27.62 -3.62
CA ASN A 90 -6.94 -28.74 -2.72
C ASN A 90 -5.78 -29.76 -2.82
N THR A 91 -5.64 -30.61 -1.80
CA THR A 91 -4.62 -31.69 -1.77
C THR A 91 -4.75 -32.61 -2.97
N ASN A 92 -5.98 -33.00 -3.33
CA ASN A 92 -6.27 -33.86 -4.48
C ASN A 92 -5.86 -33.25 -5.81
N VAL A 93 -6.13 -31.95 -6.00
CA VAL A 93 -5.73 -31.20 -7.21
C VAL A 93 -4.22 -31.16 -7.35
N LEU A 94 -3.50 -30.90 -6.26
CA LEU A 94 -2.04 -30.87 -6.27
C LEU A 94 -1.44 -32.27 -6.53
N HIS A 95 -1.99 -33.27 -5.89
CA HIS A 95 -1.57 -34.67 -6.10
C HIS A 95 -1.68 -35.06 -7.58
N LYS A 96 -2.86 -34.84 -8.18
CA LYS A 96 -3.09 -35.10 -9.61
C LYS A 96 -2.17 -34.27 -10.53
N ALA A 97 -1.96 -32.99 -10.19
CA ALA A 97 -1.08 -32.11 -10.96
C ALA A 97 0.39 -32.59 -10.88
N ILE A 98 0.91 -32.84 -9.68
CA ILE A 98 2.30 -33.31 -9.51
C ILE A 98 2.49 -34.66 -10.20
N PHE A 99 1.57 -35.62 -10.00
CA PHE A 99 1.64 -36.92 -10.63
C PHE A 99 1.62 -36.83 -12.15
N GLY A 100 0.77 -35.98 -12.73
CA GLY A 100 0.61 -35.82 -14.17
C GLY A 100 1.77 -35.08 -14.85
N PHE A 101 2.42 -34.12 -14.19
CA PHE A 101 3.51 -33.33 -14.78
C PHE A 101 4.90 -33.94 -14.52
N PHE A 102 5.16 -34.58 -13.37
CA PHE A 102 6.46 -35.15 -13.04
C PHE A 102 6.58 -36.63 -13.44
N THR A 103 6.20 -36.98 -14.66
CA THR A 103 6.30 -38.36 -15.17
C THR A 103 7.73 -38.85 -15.29
N ASN A 104 8.68 -37.96 -15.66
CA ASN A 104 10.08 -38.32 -15.95
C ASN A 104 11.01 -38.17 -14.74
N ASN A 105 10.63 -37.38 -13.72
CA ASN A 105 11.43 -37.13 -12.51
C ASN A 105 10.78 -37.78 -11.28
N THR A 106 10.94 -39.11 -11.15
CA THR A 106 10.33 -39.88 -10.06
C THR A 106 10.83 -39.42 -8.69
N THR A 107 12.13 -39.13 -8.54
CA THR A 107 12.72 -38.66 -7.28
C THR A 107 12.12 -37.35 -6.77
N THR A 108 11.96 -36.38 -7.65
CA THR A 108 11.33 -35.09 -7.27
C THR A 108 9.83 -35.28 -7.04
N ARG A 109 9.17 -36.10 -7.81
CA ARG A 109 7.75 -36.42 -7.65
C ARG A 109 7.50 -37.02 -6.26
N ASP A 110 8.25 -38.08 -5.91
CA ASP A 110 8.07 -38.82 -4.65
C ASP A 110 8.43 -37.93 -3.44
N PHE A 111 9.44 -37.07 -3.58
CA PHE A 111 9.76 -36.05 -2.58
C PHE A 111 8.58 -35.07 -2.36
N LEU A 112 7.95 -34.57 -3.43
CA LEU A 112 6.84 -33.61 -3.32
C LEU A 112 5.56 -34.27 -2.83
N LEU A 113 5.29 -35.51 -3.26
CA LEU A 113 4.13 -36.29 -2.82
C LEU A 113 4.21 -36.67 -1.35
N GLY A 114 5.41 -36.88 -0.80
CA GLY A 114 5.62 -37.17 0.62
C GLY A 114 5.15 -36.06 1.58
N PHE A 115 4.92 -34.85 1.10
CA PHE A 115 4.32 -33.75 1.88
C PHE A 115 2.80 -33.61 1.70
N LEU A 116 2.21 -34.34 0.75
CA LEU A 116 0.78 -34.40 0.54
C LEU A 116 0.23 -35.64 1.22
N GLU A 117 -0.88 -35.48 1.92
CA GLU A 117 -1.63 -36.63 2.48
C GLU A 117 -2.19 -37.46 1.32
N GLU A 118 -2.16 -38.77 1.45
CA GLU A 118 -2.73 -39.66 0.44
C GLU A 118 -4.19 -39.30 0.21
N PRO A 119 -4.64 -39.16 -1.06
CA PRO A 119 -6.02 -38.83 -1.36
C PRO A 119 -6.94 -39.91 -0.79
N MET A 120 -7.89 -39.50 0.05
CA MET A 120 -8.78 -40.35 0.83
C MET A 120 -9.74 -41.20 -0.01
N GLU A 121 -9.84 -40.99 -1.32
CA GLU A 121 -10.62 -41.79 -2.27
C GLU A 121 -9.94 -41.81 -3.64
N MET A 122 -9.15 -42.83 -3.91
CA MET A 122 -8.92 -43.28 -5.27
C MET A 122 -10.18 -44.04 -5.72
N ALA A 123 -11.20 -43.32 -6.19
CA ALA A 123 -12.30 -43.97 -6.88
C ALA A 123 -11.74 -44.58 -8.19
N ASP A 124 -11.90 -45.89 -8.34
CA ASP A 124 -11.49 -46.76 -9.46
C ASP A 124 -12.08 -46.36 -10.83
N GLY A 125 -12.15 -45.12 -11.16
CA GLY A 125 -12.71 -44.60 -12.41
C GLY A 125 -12.18 -43.23 -12.81
N ASP A 126 -11.26 -42.65 -12.02
CA ASP A 126 -10.79 -41.29 -12.28
C ASP A 126 -9.77 -41.31 -13.42
N VAL A 127 -10.16 -40.75 -14.57
CA VAL A 127 -9.32 -40.59 -15.77
C VAL A 127 -7.97 -39.99 -15.36
N GLN A 128 -6.89 -40.76 -15.55
CA GLN A 128 -5.52 -40.30 -15.26
C GLN A 128 -5.32 -38.93 -15.91
N PHE A 129 -5.14 -37.90 -15.09
CA PHE A 129 -4.82 -36.56 -15.58
C PHE A 129 -3.50 -36.60 -16.34
N ARG A 130 -3.57 -36.58 -17.67
CA ARG A 130 -2.40 -36.54 -18.57
C ARG A 130 -2.31 -35.16 -19.23
N PRO A 131 -1.61 -34.19 -18.60
CA PRO A 131 -1.55 -32.81 -19.11
C PRO A 131 -0.69 -32.69 -20.37
N ARG A 132 0.21 -33.66 -20.62
CA ARG A 132 1.12 -33.70 -21.75
C ARG A 132 0.85 -34.96 -22.61
N THR A 133 0.70 -34.77 -23.90
CA THR A 133 0.46 -35.84 -24.87
C THR A 133 1.50 -35.86 -26.00
N GLY A 134 1.79 -37.02 -26.54
CA GLY A 134 2.73 -37.17 -27.64
C GLY A 134 4.19 -36.87 -27.30
N LYS A 135 4.91 -36.24 -28.18
CA LYS A 135 6.34 -35.88 -28.02
C LYS A 135 6.62 -34.97 -26.84
N ALA A 136 5.62 -34.23 -26.35
CA ALA A 136 5.76 -33.39 -25.18
C ALA A 136 5.82 -34.21 -23.88
N ALA A 137 5.27 -35.41 -23.83
CA ALA A 137 5.28 -36.29 -22.65
C ALA A 137 6.67 -36.87 -22.37
N THR A 138 7.48 -37.07 -23.41
CA THR A 138 8.85 -37.65 -23.31
C THR A 138 9.91 -36.57 -23.05
N ALA A 139 9.60 -35.30 -23.32
CA ALA A 139 10.52 -34.19 -23.07
C ALA A 139 10.67 -33.88 -21.56
N PRO A 140 11.90 -33.57 -21.10
CA PRO A 140 12.10 -33.19 -19.69
C PRO A 140 11.29 -31.94 -19.37
N LEU A 141 10.78 -31.88 -18.11
CA LEU A 141 10.04 -30.73 -17.63
C LEU A 141 10.95 -29.47 -17.61
N LEU A 142 10.43 -28.34 -18.06
CA LEU A 142 11.18 -27.10 -17.99
C LEU A 142 11.40 -26.68 -16.53
N PRO A 143 12.60 -26.18 -16.17
CA PRO A 143 12.90 -25.75 -14.82
C PRO A 143 11.95 -24.68 -14.27
N GLU A 144 11.42 -23.84 -15.18
CA GLU A 144 10.46 -22.79 -14.83
C GLU A 144 9.11 -23.37 -14.41
N VAL A 145 8.68 -24.44 -15.08
CA VAL A 145 7.45 -25.16 -14.75
C VAL A 145 7.63 -25.96 -13.46
N GLU A 146 8.77 -26.63 -13.30
CA GLU A 146 9.13 -27.33 -12.06
C GLU A 146 9.06 -26.38 -10.86
N ALA A 147 9.73 -25.23 -10.96
CA ALA A 147 9.70 -24.20 -9.92
C ALA A 147 8.29 -23.66 -9.63
N TYR A 148 7.46 -23.50 -10.66
CA TYR A 148 6.07 -23.04 -10.51
C TYR A 148 5.20 -24.06 -9.75
N LEU A 149 5.29 -25.35 -10.11
CA LEU A 149 4.52 -26.41 -9.44
C LEU A 149 4.97 -26.59 -7.98
N GLN A 150 6.28 -26.54 -7.72
CA GLN A 150 6.83 -26.59 -6.37
C GLN A 150 6.41 -25.35 -5.55
N LEU A 151 6.32 -24.16 -6.18
CA LEU A 151 5.79 -22.96 -5.56
C LEU A 151 4.31 -23.13 -5.17
N LEU A 152 3.48 -23.77 -6.01
CA LEU A 152 2.08 -24.06 -5.68
C LEU A 152 1.97 -24.92 -4.42
N LEU A 153 2.85 -25.92 -4.27
CA LEU A 153 2.90 -26.75 -3.07
C LEU A 153 3.29 -25.93 -1.84
N VAL A 154 4.31 -25.08 -1.92
CA VAL A 154 4.69 -24.17 -0.82
C VAL A 154 3.54 -23.29 -0.40
N VAL A 155 2.80 -22.73 -1.36
CA VAL A 155 1.62 -21.90 -1.09
C VAL A 155 0.52 -22.67 -0.40
N HIS A 156 0.24 -23.89 -0.85
CA HIS A 156 -0.76 -24.77 -0.26
C HIS A 156 -0.41 -25.12 1.19
N LEU A 157 0.82 -25.59 1.45
CA LEU A 157 1.30 -25.89 2.80
C LEU A 157 1.25 -24.67 3.72
N THR A 158 1.60 -23.49 3.19
CA THR A 158 1.52 -22.23 3.96
C THR A 158 0.09 -21.88 4.33
N ASN A 159 -0.87 -22.06 3.41
CA ASN A 159 -2.29 -21.81 3.67
C ASN A 159 -2.87 -22.79 4.70
N ASN A 160 -2.41 -24.04 4.68
CA ASN A 160 -2.80 -25.08 5.64
C ASN A 160 -2.02 -25.01 6.97
N LYS A 161 -1.21 -23.95 7.18
CA LYS A 161 -0.40 -23.74 8.40
C LYS A 161 0.67 -24.81 8.69
N ARG A 162 1.04 -25.63 7.71
CA ARG A 162 2.12 -26.63 7.80
C ARG A 162 3.48 -25.98 7.49
N TYR A 163 3.91 -25.05 8.35
CA TYR A 163 5.06 -24.17 8.06
C TYR A 163 6.41 -24.89 8.03
N THR A 164 6.61 -25.90 8.87
CA THR A 164 7.87 -26.67 8.93
C THR A 164 8.13 -27.47 7.65
N GLU A 165 7.10 -28.00 7.05
CA GLU A 165 7.18 -28.72 5.80
C GLU A 165 7.31 -27.73 4.61
N ALA A 166 6.54 -26.64 4.66
CA ALA A 166 6.68 -25.56 3.70
C ALA A 166 8.11 -24.99 3.67
N GLN A 167 8.79 -24.94 4.82
CA GLN A 167 10.20 -24.54 4.92
C GLN A 167 11.10 -25.50 4.14
N LYS A 168 11.01 -26.81 4.38
CA LYS A 168 11.83 -27.82 3.71
C LYS A 168 11.66 -27.76 2.18
N VAL A 169 10.40 -27.66 1.72
CA VAL A 169 10.08 -27.59 0.28
C VAL A 169 10.59 -26.27 -0.31
N SER A 170 10.47 -25.15 0.41
CA SER A 170 10.94 -23.85 -0.08
C SER A 170 12.45 -23.72 -0.12
N ASP A 171 13.17 -24.35 0.83
CA ASP A 171 14.63 -24.40 0.84
C ASP A 171 15.16 -25.19 -0.36
N ASP A 172 14.62 -26.40 -0.62
CA ASP A 172 14.94 -27.18 -1.81
C ASP A 172 14.66 -26.42 -3.11
N LEU A 173 13.50 -25.75 -3.18
CA LEU A 173 13.14 -24.91 -4.32
C LEU A 173 14.17 -23.82 -4.58
N LEU A 174 14.59 -23.08 -3.56
CA LEU A 174 15.55 -21.99 -3.71
C LEU A 174 16.97 -22.49 -4.01
N GLN A 175 17.33 -23.67 -3.52
CA GLN A 175 18.59 -24.33 -3.88
C GLN A 175 18.59 -24.69 -5.38
N LYS A 176 17.52 -25.29 -5.88
CA LYS A 176 17.33 -25.60 -7.31
C LYS A 176 17.34 -24.34 -8.19
N ILE A 177 16.66 -23.27 -7.76
CA ILE A 177 16.68 -21.98 -8.48
C ILE A 177 18.10 -21.40 -8.50
N GLY A 178 18.83 -21.47 -7.38
CA GLY A 178 20.18 -20.94 -7.27
C GLY A 178 21.21 -21.66 -8.13
N SER A 179 21.00 -22.94 -8.40
CA SER A 179 21.89 -23.75 -9.28
C SER A 179 21.69 -23.47 -10.76
N LYS A 180 20.51 -22.95 -11.17
CA LYS A 180 20.15 -22.74 -12.59
C LYS A 180 20.25 -21.24 -12.95
N ASN A 181 21.14 -20.90 -13.86
CA ASN A 181 21.33 -19.51 -14.32
C ASN A 181 20.50 -19.23 -15.59
N ARG A 182 19.16 -19.05 -15.42
CA ARG A 182 18.23 -18.80 -16.53
C ARG A 182 17.39 -17.55 -16.27
N ARG A 183 17.35 -16.62 -17.23
CA ARG A 183 16.57 -15.37 -17.09
C ARG A 183 15.05 -15.60 -17.05
N ALA A 184 14.54 -16.62 -17.75
CA ALA A 184 13.12 -16.96 -17.74
C ALA A 184 12.63 -17.35 -16.31
N LEU A 185 13.56 -17.86 -15.48
CA LEU A 185 13.29 -18.27 -14.11
C LEU A 185 13.17 -17.08 -13.13
N ASP A 186 13.76 -15.91 -13.44
CA ASP A 186 13.87 -14.77 -12.51
C ASP A 186 12.50 -14.28 -12.04
N LEU A 187 11.48 -14.24 -12.90
CA LEU A 187 10.12 -13.85 -12.53
C LEU A 187 9.45 -14.81 -11.55
N VAL A 188 9.64 -16.11 -11.75
CA VAL A 188 9.12 -17.15 -10.85
C VAL A 188 9.91 -17.10 -9.54
N ALA A 189 11.24 -16.95 -9.61
CA ALA A 189 12.13 -16.84 -8.46
C ALA A 189 11.75 -15.67 -7.54
N ALA A 190 11.38 -14.52 -8.08
CA ALA A 190 10.91 -13.38 -7.31
C ALA A 190 9.69 -13.73 -6.43
N LYS A 191 8.74 -14.53 -6.95
CA LYS A 191 7.61 -15.04 -6.16
C LYS A 191 8.04 -16.09 -5.14
N CYS A 192 8.99 -16.96 -5.51
CA CYS A 192 9.54 -17.95 -4.57
C CYS A 192 10.22 -17.26 -3.38
N TYR A 193 11.01 -16.20 -3.59
CA TYR A 193 11.58 -15.41 -2.49
C TYR A 193 10.52 -14.81 -1.57
N TYR A 194 9.42 -14.33 -2.14
CA TYR A 194 8.33 -13.77 -1.34
C TYR A 194 7.69 -14.81 -0.41
N TYR A 195 7.29 -15.98 -0.95
CA TYR A 195 6.65 -17.01 -0.15
C TYR A 195 7.62 -17.66 0.84
N HIS A 196 8.86 -17.87 0.45
CA HIS A 196 9.92 -18.36 1.34
C HIS A 196 10.12 -17.45 2.55
N ALA A 197 10.30 -16.15 2.33
CA ALA A 197 10.40 -15.18 3.41
C ALA A 197 9.13 -15.15 4.29
N ARG A 198 7.96 -15.40 3.70
CA ARG A 198 6.68 -15.45 4.41
C ARG A 198 6.59 -16.69 5.31
N VAL A 199 7.09 -17.84 4.88
CA VAL A 199 7.18 -19.08 5.69
C VAL A 199 8.06 -18.84 6.91
N TYR A 200 9.25 -18.27 6.73
CA TYR A 200 10.15 -17.95 7.83
C TYR A 200 9.59 -16.91 8.80
N GLU A 201 8.79 -15.96 8.31
CA GLU A 201 8.08 -14.99 9.15
C GLU A 201 7.06 -15.70 10.06
N PHE A 202 6.29 -16.67 9.55
CA PHE A 202 5.34 -17.46 10.34
C PHE A 202 6.04 -18.37 11.36
N LEU A 203 7.20 -18.90 11.03
CA LEU A 203 8.05 -19.68 11.95
C LEU A 203 8.77 -18.81 13.00
N LYS A 204 8.61 -17.47 12.94
CA LYS A 204 9.33 -16.50 13.80
C LYS A 204 10.86 -16.56 13.66
N GLN A 205 11.37 -17.10 12.56
CA GLN A 205 12.80 -17.19 12.23
C GLN A 205 13.22 -16.17 11.16
N PHE A 206 12.51 -15.05 11.08
CA PHE A 206 12.73 -14.06 10.03
C PHE A 206 14.10 -13.34 10.15
N ASP A 207 14.72 -13.38 11.32
CA ASP A 207 16.05 -12.81 11.54
C ASP A 207 17.15 -13.54 10.76
N SER A 208 17.13 -14.88 10.75
CA SER A 208 18.11 -15.71 10.04
C SER A 208 18.14 -15.48 8.52
N MET A 209 17.02 -15.01 7.96
CA MET A 209 16.87 -14.72 6.53
C MET A 209 17.65 -13.49 6.04
N ARG A 210 18.09 -12.61 6.94
CA ARG A 210 18.68 -11.30 6.57
C ARG A 210 19.92 -11.45 5.69
N SER A 211 20.85 -12.31 6.11
CA SER A 211 22.07 -12.58 5.35
C SER A 211 21.78 -13.17 3.95
N PHE A 212 20.87 -14.14 3.90
CA PHE A 212 20.43 -14.75 2.66
C PHE A 212 19.83 -13.72 1.69
N LEU A 213 18.89 -12.88 2.17
CA LEU A 213 18.25 -11.85 1.36
C LEU A 213 19.26 -10.83 0.81
N HIS A 214 20.26 -10.42 1.59
CA HIS A 214 21.34 -9.55 1.12
C HIS A 214 22.18 -10.18 0.01
N THR A 215 22.55 -11.45 0.19
CA THR A 215 23.33 -12.18 -0.83
C THR A 215 22.54 -12.30 -2.14
N ARG A 216 21.24 -12.60 -2.05
CA ARG A 216 20.37 -12.69 -3.23
C ARG A 216 20.12 -11.31 -3.86
N LEU A 217 19.96 -10.26 -3.06
CA LEU A 217 19.83 -8.90 -3.58
C LEU A 217 21.06 -8.48 -4.38
N ARG A 218 22.26 -8.75 -3.85
CA ARG A 218 23.52 -8.48 -4.56
C ARG A 218 23.58 -9.23 -5.90
N THR A 219 23.19 -10.50 -5.89
CA THR A 219 23.13 -11.31 -7.12
C THR A 219 22.12 -10.75 -8.11
N ALA A 220 20.91 -10.37 -7.68
CA ALA A 220 19.87 -9.80 -8.54
C ALA A 220 20.30 -8.45 -9.13
N THR A 221 21.00 -7.61 -8.36
CA THR A 221 21.55 -6.33 -8.83
C THR A 221 22.60 -6.54 -9.92
N LEU A 222 23.53 -7.48 -9.72
CA LEU A 222 24.57 -7.79 -10.71
C LEU A 222 24.00 -8.41 -12.00
N ARG A 223 22.88 -9.12 -11.91
CA ARG A 223 22.19 -9.73 -13.06
C ARG A 223 21.23 -8.77 -13.75
N HIS A 224 21.01 -7.57 -13.22
CA HIS A 224 19.99 -6.63 -13.68
C HIS A 224 18.57 -7.24 -13.71
N ASP A 225 18.23 -8.05 -12.69
CA ASP A 225 16.88 -8.59 -12.49
C ASP A 225 16.04 -7.57 -11.70
N ALA A 226 15.24 -6.77 -12.43
CA ALA A 226 14.44 -5.71 -11.86
C ALA A 226 13.34 -6.23 -10.89
N ASP A 227 12.65 -7.30 -11.26
CA ASP A 227 11.58 -7.86 -10.44
C ASP A 227 12.11 -8.55 -9.18
N GLY A 228 13.18 -9.33 -9.31
CA GLY A 228 13.85 -9.94 -8.16
C GLY A 228 14.42 -8.90 -7.21
N GLN A 229 15.08 -7.86 -7.74
CA GLN A 229 15.62 -6.75 -6.96
C GLN A 229 14.53 -6.01 -6.18
N ALA A 230 13.40 -5.69 -6.83
CA ALA A 230 12.28 -5.01 -6.19
C ALA A 230 11.68 -5.83 -5.03
N VAL A 231 11.47 -7.12 -5.25
CA VAL A 231 10.91 -8.01 -4.21
C VAL A 231 11.89 -8.18 -3.04
N LEU A 232 13.18 -8.41 -3.33
CA LEU A 232 14.18 -8.60 -2.29
C LEU A 232 14.42 -7.34 -1.46
N LEU A 233 14.41 -6.14 -2.08
CA LEU A 233 14.45 -4.86 -1.35
C LEU A 233 13.25 -4.72 -0.41
N ASN A 234 12.05 -5.00 -0.89
CA ASN A 234 10.83 -4.94 -0.07
C ASN A 234 10.86 -5.94 1.08
N LEU A 235 11.39 -7.15 0.88
CA LEU A 235 11.52 -8.15 1.92
C LEU A 235 12.55 -7.75 2.99
N LEU A 236 13.68 -7.17 2.59
CA LEU A 236 14.68 -6.64 3.51
C LEU A 236 14.12 -5.46 4.33
N LEU A 237 13.43 -4.51 3.69
CA LEU A 237 12.79 -3.41 4.38
C LEU A 237 11.73 -3.90 5.37
N ARG A 238 10.93 -4.92 4.97
CA ARG A 238 9.97 -5.57 5.86
C ARG A 238 10.66 -6.21 7.06
N ASN A 239 11.79 -6.91 6.83
CA ASN A 239 12.58 -7.52 7.89
C ASN A 239 13.10 -6.47 8.88
N TYR A 240 13.73 -5.41 8.38
CA TYR A 240 14.23 -4.34 9.24
C TYR A 240 13.12 -3.65 10.04
N LEU A 241 11.97 -3.36 9.41
CA LEU A 241 10.83 -2.73 10.09
C LEU A 241 10.17 -3.66 11.12
N HIS A 242 10.21 -4.97 10.90
CA HIS A 242 9.72 -5.95 11.87
C HIS A 242 10.56 -5.95 13.16
N PHE A 243 11.86 -5.78 13.05
CA PHE A 243 12.79 -5.72 14.18
C PHE A 243 13.12 -4.29 14.63
N ASN A 244 12.40 -3.29 14.14
CA ASN A 244 12.60 -1.86 14.46
C ASN A 244 14.02 -1.34 14.18
N LEU A 245 14.71 -1.89 13.19
CA LEU A 245 16.07 -1.50 12.78
C LEU A 245 16.02 -0.36 11.74
N TYR A 246 15.53 0.80 12.14
CA TYR A 246 15.28 1.93 11.24
C TYR A 246 16.53 2.50 10.59
N ASP A 247 17.63 2.58 11.34
CA ASP A 247 18.92 3.10 10.83
C ASP A 247 19.49 2.21 9.72
N GLN A 248 19.35 0.90 9.86
CA GLN A 248 19.79 -0.05 8.83
C GLN A 248 18.88 0.00 7.60
N ALA A 249 17.58 0.17 7.82
CA ALA A 249 16.61 0.33 6.74
C ALA A 249 16.88 1.61 5.93
N GLU A 250 17.19 2.73 6.59
CA GLU A 250 17.57 3.98 5.93
C GLU A 250 18.86 3.84 5.12
N LYS A 251 19.90 3.24 5.71
CA LYS A 251 21.15 2.96 5.00
C LYS A 251 20.94 2.08 3.77
N LEU A 252 20.01 1.14 3.83
CA LEU A 252 19.64 0.33 2.67
C LEU A 252 18.94 1.18 1.59
N VAL A 253 17.96 2.01 1.98
CA VAL A 253 17.24 2.90 1.05
C VAL A 253 18.18 3.91 0.39
N SER A 254 19.08 4.51 1.14
CA SER A 254 20.02 5.52 0.61
C SER A 254 21.06 4.92 -0.37
N LYS A 255 21.45 3.65 -0.17
CA LYS A 255 22.44 2.96 -1.01
C LYS A 255 21.86 2.20 -2.19
N SER A 256 20.55 1.93 -2.18
CA SER A 256 19.88 1.17 -3.23
C SER A 256 18.95 2.05 -4.05
N VAL A 257 18.98 1.85 -5.36
CA VAL A 257 18.03 2.47 -6.28
C VAL A 257 16.92 1.46 -6.58
N PHE A 258 15.67 1.87 -6.38
CA PHE A 258 14.55 0.99 -6.72
C PHE A 258 14.36 0.94 -8.23
N PRO A 259 14.25 -0.26 -8.86
CA PRO A 259 14.17 -0.38 -10.31
C PRO A 259 12.87 0.20 -10.86
N GLU A 260 12.97 1.10 -11.84
CA GLU A 260 11.82 1.78 -12.45
C GLU A 260 10.88 0.84 -13.21
N LEU A 261 11.42 -0.22 -13.79
CA LEU A 261 10.68 -1.23 -14.55
C LEU A 261 9.91 -2.23 -13.68
N ALA A 262 10.04 -2.14 -12.36
CA ALA A 262 9.38 -3.04 -11.44
C ALA A 262 7.86 -2.86 -11.44
N ASN A 263 7.16 -3.91 -11.00
CA ASN A 263 5.71 -3.92 -10.90
C ASN A 263 5.21 -2.82 -9.94
N ASN A 264 4.13 -2.11 -10.31
CA ASN A 264 3.49 -1.08 -9.49
C ASN A 264 3.12 -1.55 -8.08
N ASN A 265 2.79 -2.83 -7.90
CA ASN A 265 2.49 -3.39 -6.58
C ASN A 265 3.72 -3.41 -5.66
N GLU A 266 4.88 -3.75 -6.21
CA GLU A 266 6.15 -3.73 -5.45
C GLU A 266 6.61 -2.29 -5.21
N TRP A 267 6.40 -1.39 -6.17
CA TRP A 267 6.65 0.04 -6.00
C TRP A 267 5.80 0.64 -4.87
N ALA A 268 4.50 0.32 -4.83
CA ALA A 268 3.61 0.79 -3.76
C ALA A 268 4.06 0.31 -2.37
N ARG A 269 4.54 -0.95 -2.26
CA ARG A 269 5.10 -1.48 -1.00
C ARG A 269 6.38 -0.76 -0.60
N TYR A 270 7.28 -0.53 -1.54
CA TYR A 270 8.51 0.20 -1.30
C TYR A 270 8.24 1.63 -0.79
N LEU A 271 7.32 2.35 -1.43
CA LEU A 271 6.91 3.69 -1.01
C LEU A 271 6.30 3.68 0.40
N TYR A 272 5.49 2.66 0.72
CA TYR A 272 4.94 2.51 2.06
C TYR A 272 6.03 2.31 3.12
N TYR A 273 6.99 1.42 2.88
CA TYR A 273 8.08 1.18 3.83
C TYR A 273 8.97 2.42 3.99
N THR A 274 9.31 3.09 2.90
CA THR A 274 10.07 4.34 2.93
C THR A 274 9.31 5.44 3.67
N GLY A 275 8.00 5.59 3.40
CA GLY A 275 7.15 6.54 4.12
C GLY A 275 7.07 6.26 5.62
N ARG A 276 7.03 4.98 6.02
CA ARG A 276 7.05 4.59 7.43
C ARG A 276 8.39 4.93 8.10
N ILE A 277 9.51 4.67 7.44
CA ILE A 277 10.86 5.04 7.94
C ILE A 277 10.94 6.56 8.15
N LYS A 278 10.56 7.34 7.14
CA LYS A 278 10.56 8.81 7.21
C LYS A 278 9.65 9.37 8.29
N ALA A 279 8.47 8.76 8.49
CA ALA A 279 7.56 9.16 9.57
C ALA A 279 8.18 8.98 10.97
N ILE A 280 8.95 7.91 11.18
CA ILE A 280 9.63 7.66 12.45
C ILE A 280 10.81 8.61 12.64
N GLN A 281 11.50 8.98 11.56
CA GLN A 281 12.60 9.95 11.53
C GLN A 281 12.15 11.40 11.65
N LEU A 282 10.86 11.65 11.82
CA LEU A 282 10.25 12.99 11.96
C LEU A 282 10.15 13.79 10.64
N GLU A 283 10.49 13.23 9.50
CA GLU A 283 10.33 13.85 8.19
C GLU A 283 8.90 13.69 7.66
N TYR A 284 7.95 14.31 8.36
CA TYR A 284 6.51 14.12 8.09
C TYR A 284 6.08 14.60 6.70
N THR A 285 6.68 15.66 6.17
CA THR A 285 6.36 16.20 4.83
C THR A 285 6.68 15.18 3.73
N GLU A 286 7.88 14.60 3.77
CA GLU A 286 8.29 13.57 2.83
C GLU A 286 7.55 12.24 3.07
N ALA A 287 7.27 11.89 4.33
CA ALA A 287 6.46 10.73 4.66
C ALA A 287 5.05 10.84 4.06
N ARG A 288 4.39 11.99 4.19
CA ARG A 288 3.08 12.25 3.56
C ARG A 288 3.14 12.10 2.05
N ARG A 289 4.13 12.72 1.40
CA ARG A 289 4.31 12.67 -0.05
C ARG A 289 4.50 11.23 -0.54
N THR A 290 5.36 10.46 0.12
CA THR A 290 5.63 9.06 -0.24
C THR A 290 4.42 8.16 -0.01
N LEU A 291 3.69 8.31 1.10
CA LEU A 291 2.48 7.55 1.40
C LEU A 291 1.33 7.87 0.43
N THR A 292 1.15 9.13 0.05
CA THR A 292 0.17 9.53 -0.98
C THR A 292 0.52 8.89 -2.33
N ASN A 293 1.80 8.88 -2.71
CA ASN A 293 2.26 8.21 -3.92
C ASN A 293 2.07 6.68 -3.85
N ALA A 294 2.25 6.06 -2.67
CA ALA A 294 1.97 4.64 -2.47
C ALA A 294 0.49 4.31 -2.75
N LEU A 295 -0.45 5.14 -2.30
CA LEU A 295 -1.89 4.99 -2.58
C LEU A 295 -2.21 5.16 -4.06
N ARG A 296 -1.57 6.11 -4.76
CA ARG A 296 -1.76 6.33 -6.20
C ARG A 296 -1.26 5.15 -7.04
N LYS A 297 -0.15 4.50 -6.62
CA LYS A 297 0.42 3.34 -7.31
C LYS A 297 -0.30 2.03 -6.96
N ALA A 298 -1.00 1.97 -5.84
CA ALA A 298 -1.76 0.80 -5.42
C ALA A 298 -2.97 0.55 -6.34
N PRO A 299 -3.35 -0.71 -6.59
CA PRO A 299 -4.51 -1.04 -7.42
C PRO A 299 -5.81 -0.51 -6.79
N GLN A 300 -6.72 0.01 -7.62
CA GLN A 300 -7.94 0.71 -7.13
C GLN A 300 -8.94 -0.21 -6.45
N HIS A 301 -9.21 -1.39 -7.01
CA HIS A 301 -10.29 -2.28 -6.55
C HIS A 301 -9.80 -3.46 -5.70
N THR A 302 -8.51 -3.72 -5.67
CA THR A 302 -7.92 -4.83 -4.92
C THR A 302 -7.00 -4.32 -3.81
N ALA A 303 -6.39 -5.21 -3.03
CA ALA A 303 -5.45 -4.89 -1.96
C ALA A 303 -6.04 -3.95 -0.87
N VAL A 304 -7.30 -4.16 -0.50
CA VAL A 304 -8.01 -3.34 0.49
C VAL A 304 -7.23 -3.25 1.81
N GLY A 305 -6.69 -4.37 2.31
CA GLY A 305 -5.89 -4.38 3.54
C GLY A 305 -4.64 -3.51 3.48
N PHE A 306 -3.93 -3.51 2.35
CA PHE A 306 -2.78 -2.62 2.14
C PHE A 306 -3.20 -1.14 2.18
N LYS A 307 -4.28 -0.78 1.49
CA LYS A 307 -4.81 0.60 1.52
C LYS A 307 -5.21 1.01 2.94
N GLN A 308 -5.88 0.13 3.68
CA GLN A 308 -6.23 0.39 5.09
C GLN A 308 -4.98 0.72 5.91
N THR A 309 -3.91 -0.08 5.78
CA THR A 309 -2.66 0.15 6.51
C THR A 309 -1.99 1.47 6.13
N VAL A 310 -1.96 1.79 4.83
CA VAL A 310 -1.37 3.07 4.36
C VAL A 310 -2.20 4.26 4.83
N HIS A 311 -3.54 4.20 4.74
CA HIS A 311 -4.42 5.28 5.23
C HIS A 311 -4.29 5.51 6.73
N LYS A 312 -4.19 4.45 7.54
CA LYS A 312 -3.98 4.57 8.99
C LYS A 312 -2.72 5.39 9.31
N LEU A 313 -1.61 5.06 8.65
CA LEU A 313 -0.36 5.79 8.84
C LEU A 313 -0.42 7.21 8.26
N LEU A 314 -1.01 7.39 7.09
CA LEU A 314 -1.14 8.69 6.44
C LEU A 314 -1.95 9.68 7.29
N ILE A 315 -3.08 9.25 7.86
CA ILE A 315 -3.91 10.07 8.75
C ILE A 315 -3.08 10.56 9.95
N VAL A 316 -2.30 9.67 10.58
CA VAL A 316 -1.45 10.06 11.72
C VAL A 316 -0.38 11.08 11.30
N VAL A 317 0.24 10.88 10.14
CA VAL A 317 1.26 11.80 9.60
C VAL A 317 0.64 13.16 9.25
N GLU A 318 -0.54 13.21 8.64
CA GLU A 318 -1.27 14.45 8.36
C GLU A 318 -1.61 15.21 9.64
N LEU A 319 -2.08 14.51 10.67
CA LEU A 319 -2.35 15.12 11.98
C LEU A 319 -1.06 15.64 12.64
N LEU A 320 0.08 14.96 12.50
CA LEU A 320 1.37 15.44 13.01
C LEU A 320 1.88 16.68 12.25
N LEU A 321 1.54 16.83 10.99
CA LEU A 321 1.78 18.05 10.21
C LEU A 321 0.86 19.21 10.62
N GLY A 322 -0.22 18.94 11.38
CA GLY A 322 -1.24 19.91 11.74
C GLY A 322 -2.35 20.04 10.69
N GLU A 323 -2.38 19.17 9.70
CA GLU A 323 -3.43 19.10 8.69
C GLU A 323 -4.55 18.15 9.14
N ILE A 324 -5.79 18.51 8.85
CA ILE A 324 -6.95 17.67 9.17
C ILE A 324 -7.32 16.85 7.94
N PRO A 325 -7.31 15.50 8.04
CA PRO A 325 -7.68 14.63 6.93
C PRO A 325 -9.11 14.87 6.44
N ASP A 326 -9.31 14.70 5.12
CA ASP A 326 -10.63 14.87 4.50
C ASP A 326 -11.62 13.80 4.99
N ARG A 327 -12.86 14.23 5.27
CA ARG A 327 -13.95 13.34 5.71
C ARG A 327 -14.33 12.28 4.68
N LEU A 328 -14.11 12.52 3.40
CA LEU A 328 -14.42 11.58 2.33
C LEU A 328 -13.63 10.28 2.47
N GLN A 329 -12.39 10.32 2.99
CA GLN A 329 -11.57 9.13 3.21
C GLN A 329 -12.23 8.16 4.21
N PHE A 330 -12.88 8.68 5.25
CA PHE A 330 -13.53 7.88 6.30
C PHE A 330 -14.89 7.31 5.88
N ARG A 331 -15.51 7.84 4.81
CA ARG A 331 -16.82 7.40 4.31
C ARG A 331 -16.75 6.20 3.39
N GLN A 332 -15.58 5.88 2.83
CA GLN A 332 -15.44 4.76 1.91
C GLN A 332 -15.83 3.43 2.58
N PRO A 333 -16.74 2.62 2.00
CA PRO A 333 -17.27 1.40 2.64
C PRO A 333 -16.17 0.42 3.06
N SER A 334 -15.14 0.25 2.22
CA SER A 334 -14.00 -0.64 2.47
C SER A 334 -13.07 -0.18 3.59
N LEU A 335 -13.06 1.12 3.91
CA LEU A 335 -12.16 1.73 4.88
C LEU A 335 -12.87 2.11 6.20
N LYS A 336 -14.18 2.39 6.16
CA LYS A 336 -14.97 2.92 7.28
C LYS A 336 -14.76 2.15 8.58
N ARG A 337 -14.88 0.82 8.55
CA ARG A 337 -14.75 -0.02 9.76
C ARG A 337 -13.33 0.01 10.35
N SER A 338 -12.31 -0.01 9.50
CA SER A 338 -10.91 -0.05 9.95
C SER A 338 -10.38 1.32 10.38
N LEU A 339 -10.92 2.43 9.81
CA LEU A 339 -10.51 3.79 10.13
C LEU A 339 -11.33 4.46 11.24
N MET A 340 -12.33 3.78 11.83
CA MET A 340 -13.17 4.32 12.89
C MET A 340 -12.36 4.87 14.08
N PRO A 341 -11.35 4.17 14.65
CA PRO A 341 -10.53 4.69 15.72
C PRO A 341 -9.77 5.97 15.33
N TYR A 342 -9.25 6.01 14.11
CA TYR A 342 -8.52 7.17 13.57
C TYR A 342 -9.44 8.37 13.29
N PHE A 343 -10.72 8.13 13.00
CA PHE A 343 -11.72 9.18 12.87
C PHE A 343 -12.01 9.86 14.21
N LEU A 344 -12.19 9.07 15.28
CA LEU A 344 -12.37 9.61 16.64
C LEU A 344 -11.13 10.38 17.10
N LEU A 345 -9.93 9.86 16.80
CA LEU A 345 -8.67 10.56 17.03
C LEU A 345 -8.64 11.90 16.29
N THR A 346 -9.01 11.93 15.02
CA THR A 346 -9.06 13.15 14.21
C THR A 346 -10.04 14.18 14.79
N GLN A 347 -11.19 13.74 15.31
CA GLN A 347 -12.14 14.62 16.00
C GLN A 347 -11.55 15.22 17.26
N ALA A 348 -10.87 14.41 18.09
CA ALA A 348 -10.24 14.89 19.31
C ALA A 348 -9.15 15.93 19.02
N VAL A 349 -8.31 15.68 18.02
CA VAL A 349 -7.26 16.62 17.57
C VAL A 349 -7.86 17.90 17.01
N ARG A 350 -8.91 17.80 16.18
CA ARG A 350 -9.58 18.96 15.58
C ARG A 350 -10.20 19.88 16.62
N MET A 351 -10.79 19.30 17.67
CA MET A 351 -11.43 20.08 18.76
C MET A 351 -10.42 20.54 19.81
N GLY A 352 -9.20 20.01 19.83
CA GLY A 352 -8.22 20.29 20.86
C GLY A 352 -8.61 19.78 22.25
N ASN A 353 -9.47 18.74 22.33
CA ASN A 353 -9.95 18.17 23.59
C ASN A 353 -9.06 17.02 24.05
N LEU A 354 -8.27 17.26 25.08
CA LEU A 354 -7.32 16.28 25.63
C LEU A 354 -8.02 15.11 26.32
N ALA A 355 -9.17 15.31 26.97
CA ALA A 355 -9.93 14.23 27.61
C ALA A 355 -10.40 13.19 26.59
N LYS A 356 -11.02 13.65 25.49
CA LYS A 356 -11.45 12.76 24.40
C LYS A 356 -10.27 12.06 23.76
N PHE A 357 -9.13 12.73 23.64
CA PHE A 357 -7.92 12.13 23.11
C PHE A 357 -7.42 10.99 24.01
N ASN A 358 -7.36 11.19 25.32
CA ASN A 358 -6.96 10.17 26.29
C ASN A 358 -7.96 9.00 26.30
N GLN A 359 -9.26 9.28 26.28
CA GLN A 359 -10.30 8.25 26.20
C GLN A 359 -10.14 7.37 24.95
N VAL A 360 -9.87 7.97 23.78
CA VAL A 360 -9.61 7.22 22.54
C VAL A 360 -8.34 6.37 22.64
N LEU A 361 -7.30 6.88 23.33
CA LEU A 361 -6.07 6.11 23.56
C LEU A 361 -6.30 4.90 24.47
N GLU A 362 -7.11 5.04 25.51
CA GLU A 362 -7.47 3.94 26.41
C GLU A 362 -8.30 2.87 25.67
N GLU A 363 -9.32 3.31 24.92
CA GLU A 363 -10.24 2.40 24.24
C GLU A 363 -9.57 1.64 23.06
N PHE A 364 -8.72 2.31 22.30
CA PHE A 364 -8.14 1.75 21.07
C PHE A 364 -6.62 1.55 21.12
N GLY A 365 -5.99 1.68 22.29
CA GLY A 365 -4.54 1.58 22.44
C GLY A 365 -3.94 0.31 21.89
N GLU A 366 -4.54 -0.86 22.17
CA GLU A 366 -4.09 -2.16 21.64
C GLU A 366 -4.11 -2.22 20.11
N LYS A 367 -5.16 -1.64 19.47
CA LYS A 367 -5.25 -1.57 18.01
C LYS A 367 -4.16 -0.69 17.42
N PHE A 368 -3.86 0.45 18.06
CA PHE A 368 -2.77 1.33 17.63
C PHE A 368 -1.39 0.70 17.78
N GLN A 369 -1.19 -0.11 18.83
CA GLN A 369 0.04 -0.90 19.00
C GLN A 369 0.18 -1.97 17.92
N THR A 370 -0.88 -2.72 17.64
CA THR A 370 -0.91 -3.72 16.58
C THR A 370 -0.65 -3.11 15.19
N ASP A 371 -1.18 -1.91 14.93
CA ASP A 371 -0.95 -1.17 13.69
C ASP A 371 0.46 -0.52 13.65
N GLY A 372 1.18 -0.47 14.76
CA GLY A 372 2.51 0.14 14.89
C GLY A 372 2.50 1.66 14.78
N THR A 373 1.36 2.31 15.08
CA THR A 373 1.18 3.77 15.04
C THR A 373 1.15 4.42 16.42
N TYR A 374 1.12 3.63 17.48
CA TYR A 374 0.96 4.10 18.86
C TYR A 374 2.00 5.16 19.28
N THR A 375 3.27 4.93 18.98
CA THR A 375 4.36 5.88 19.31
C THR A 375 4.20 7.23 18.61
N LEU A 376 3.71 7.23 17.37
CA LEU A 376 3.43 8.46 16.62
C LEU A 376 2.19 9.17 17.17
N ILE A 377 1.18 8.41 17.61
CA ILE A 377 -0.06 8.96 18.19
C ILE A 377 0.21 9.64 19.54
N ILE A 378 1.07 9.09 20.38
CA ILE A 378 1.47 9.75 21.64
C ILE A 378 2.05 11.15 21.37
N ARG A 379 2.83 11.32 20.29
CA ARG A 379 3.37 12.63 19.90
C ARG A 379 2.29 13.63 19.51
N LEU A 380 1.11 13.17 19.04
CA LEU A 380 -0.02 14.04 18.73
C LEU A 380 -0.56 14.78 19.97
N ARG A 381 -0.34 14.27 21.18
CA ARG A 381 -0.79 14.94 22.43
C ARG A 381 -0.39 16.41 22.44
N HIS A 382 0.84 16.71 22.00
CA HIS A 382 1.31 18.10 21.93
C HIS A 382 0.52 18.94 20.90
N ASN A 383 0.17 18.38 19.76
CA ASN A 383 -0.63 19.06 18.74
C ASN A 383 -2.08 19.29 19.22
N VAL A 384 -2.65 18.35 19.98
CA VAL A 384 -3.98 18.51 20.59
C VAL A 384 -3.97 19.70 21.55
N ILE A 385 -2.96 19.80 22.40
CA ILE A 385 -2.80 20.91 23.35
C ILE A 385 -2.65 22.24 22.60
N LYS A 386 -1.79 22.30 21.58
CA LYS A 386 -1.62 23.51 20.74
C LYS A 386 -2.93 23.95 20.10
N THR A 387 -3.71 23.01 19.57
CA THR A 387 -5.02 23.29 18.99
C THR A 387 -5.99 23.79 20.05
N GLY A 388 -6.00 23.19 21.24
CA GLY A 388 -6.81 23.62 22.37
C GLY A 388 -6.49 25.06 22.82
N VAL A 389 -5.21 25.37 22.96
CA VAL A 389 -4.75 26.75 23.30
C VAL A 389 -5.17 27.74 22.24
N ARG A 390 -5.04 27.38 20.94
CA ARG A 390 -5.47 28.23 19.83
C ARG A 390 -6.98 28.52 19.88
N MET A 391 -7.80 27.50 20.14
CA MET A 391 -9.25 27.65 20.25
C MET A 391 -9.63 28.55 21.45
N ILE A 392 -8.92 28.44 22.58
CA ILE A 392 -9.11 29.30 23.73
C ILE A 392 -8.74 30.74 23.39
N SER A 393 -7.57 30.96 22.76
CA SER A 393 -7.14 32.32 22.36
C SER A 393 -8.11 33.01 21.41
N LEU A 394 -8.74 32.25 20.50
CA LEU A 394 -9.76 32.77 19.56
C LEU A 394 -11.09 33.09 20.28
N SER A 395 -11.40 32.39 21.37
CA SER A 395 -12.66 32.54 22.10
C SER A 395 -12.63 33.62 23.19
N TYR A 396 -11.47 33.90 23.77
CA TYR A 396 -11.29 34.81 24.91
C TYR A 396 -10.24 35.88 24.60
N SER A 397 -10.60 37.15 24.81
CA SER A 397 -9.65 38.26 24.79
C SER A 397 -8.75 38.27 26.02
N ARG A 398 -9.32 37.87 27.20
CA ARG A 398 -8.59 37.74 28.44
C ARG A 398 -9.12 36.52 29.21
N ILE A 399 -8.22 35.68 29.72
CA ILE A 399 -8.57 34.46 30.49
C ILE A 399 -7.54 34.21 31.58
N SER A 400 -7.99 33.67 32.74
CA SER A 400 -7.09 33.28 33.83
C SER A 400 -6.32 32.00 33.52
N LEU A 401 -5.11 31.83 34.06
CA LEU A 401 -4.32 30.61 33.90
C LEU A 401 -5.02 29.40 34.52
N ALA A 402 -5.77 29.59 35.61
CA ALA A 402 -6.55 28.54 36.25
C ALA A 402 -7.68 28.03 35.35
N ASP A 403 -8.39 28.93 34.65
CA ASP A 403 -9.43 28.53 33.69
C ASP A 403 -8.86 27.80 32.47
N ILE A 404 -7.67 28.21 32.03
CA ILE A 404 -6.96 27.50 30.94
C ILE A 404 -6.59 26.10 31.39
N ALA A 405 -6.04 25.93 32.60
CA ALA A 405 -5.70 24.62 33.17
C ALA A 405 -6.93 23.72 33.25
N GLN A 406 -8.06 24.24 33.75
CA GLN A 406 -9.30 23.49 33.84
C GLN A 406 -9.84 23.06 32.46
N LYS A 407 -9.82 23.96 31.45
CA LYS A 407 -10.30 23.69 30.09
C LYS A 407 -9.44 22.68 29.35
N LEU A 408 -8.13 22.72 29.54
CA LEU A 408 -7.17 21.80 28.96
C LEU A 408 -6.96 20.53 29.79
N GLN A 409 -7.58 20.46 30.98
CA GLN A 409 -7.41 19.36 31.94
C GLN A 409 -5.94 19.14 32.30
N LEU A 410 -5.27 20.21 32.67
CA LEU A 410 -3.92 20.21 33.19
C LEU A 410 -3.93 20.19 34.72
N ASP A 411 -2.88 19.61 35.29
CA ASP A 411 -2.80 19.39 36.73
C ASP A 411 -2.54 20.70 37.50
N SER A 412 -1.90 21.69 36.88
CA SER A 412 -1.54 22.94 37.52
C SER A 412 -1.69 24.17 36.62
N PRO A 413 -1.94 25.37 37.17
CA PRO A 413 -1.93 26.62 36.43
C PRO A 413 -0.54 27.01 35.92
N GLU A 414 0.53 26.55 36.58
CA GLU A 414 1.92 26.76 36.15
C GLU A 414 2.21 26.00 34.83
N ASP A 415 1.73 24.75 34.72
CA ASP A 415 1.82 23.99 33.46
C ASP A 415 1.08 24.68 32.33
N ALA A 416 -0.07 25.29 32.62
CA ALA A 416 -0.80 26.07 31.62
C ALA A 416 0.02 27.29 31.17
N GLU A 417 0.70 27.98 32.08
CA GLU A 417 1.57 29.10 31.76
C GLU A 417 2.74 28.67 30.81
N PHE A 418 3.44 27.59 31.16
CA PHE A 418 4.52 27.07 30.32
C PHE A 418 4.04 26.66 28.92
N ILE A 419 2.86 26.03 28.86
CA ILE A 419 2.27 25.61 27.56
C ILE A 419 1.89 26.82 26.71
N VAL A 420 1.27 27.83 27.31
CA VAL A 420 0.89 29.09 26.65
C VAL A 420 2.15 29.86 26.22
N ALA A 421 3.17 29.98 27.05
CA ALA A 421 4.43 30.61 26.72
C ALA A 421 5.12 29.90 25.52
N LYS A 422 5.10 28.57 25.52
CA LYS A 422 5.59 27.77 24.41
C LYS A 422 4.77 28.00 23.12
N ALA A 423 3.44 28.09 23.24
CA ALA A 423 2.56 28.35 22.09
C ALA A 423 2.79 29.75 21.49
N ILE A 424 3.07 30.76 22.33
CA ILE A 424 3.47 32.11 21.88
C ILE A 424 4.82 32.06 21.16
N ARG A 425 5.81 31.39 21.73
CA ARG A 425 7.13 31.24 21.12
C ARG A 425 7.08 30.54 19.77
N ASP A 426 6.26 29.48 19.67
CA ASP A 426 6.08 28.71 18.44
C ASP A 426 5.18 29.43 17.42
N GLY A 427 4.67 30.64 17.70
CA GLY A 427 3.84 31.43 16.80
C GLY A 427 2.43 30.86 16.58
N VAL A 428 1.96 29.99 17.47
CA VAL A 428 0.61 29.39 17.39
C VAL A 428 -0.48 30.39 17.76
N ILE A 429 -0.17 31.24 18.75
CA ILE A 429 -1.02 32.32 19.24
C ILE A 429 -0.21 33.60 19.45
N GLU A 430 -0.88 34.73 19.27
CA GLU A 430 -0.36 36.05 19.64
C GLU A 430 -1.04 36.53 20.94
N ALA A 431 -0.33 36.41 22.04
CA ALA A 431 -0.84 36.76 23.34
C ALA A 431 0.30 37.28 24.23
N SER A 432 -0.05 37.96 25.31
CA SER A 432 0.84 38.34 26.39
C SER A 432 0.42 37.66 27.69
N ILE A 433 1.38 37.23 28.49
CA ILE A 433 1.14 36.62 29.80
C ILE A 433 1.47 37.64 30.88
N ASN A 434 0.56 37.84 31.81
CA ASN A 434 0.81 38.58 33.03
C ASN A 434 0.94 37.59 34.17
N HIS A 435 2.18 37.31 34.57
CA HIS A 435 2.49 36.36 35.64
C HIS A 435 1.95 36.79 36.99
N GLU A 436 2.14 38.09 37.36
CA GLU A 436 1.71 38.61 38.67
C GLU A 436 0.20 38.48 38.90
N LYS A 437 -0.60 38.73 37.88
CA LYS A 437 -2.05 38.67 37.92
C LYS A 437 -2.63 37.36 37.46
N GLY A 438 -1.79 36.40 36.99
CA GLY A 438 -2.20 35.05 36.59
C GLY A 438 -3.19 35.01 35.42
N PHE A 439 -3.05 35.88 34.43
CA PHE A 439 -3.92 35.86 33.25
C PHE A 439 -3.15 35.99 31.92
N VAL A 440 -3.78 35.50 30.85
CA VAL A 440 -3.33 35.64 29.48
C VAL A 440 -4.25 36.61 28.74
N GLN A 441 -3.67 37.53 28.01
CA GLN A 441 -4.39 38.47 27.16
C GLN A 441 -4.00 38.25 25.70
N SER A 442 -4.98 37.90 24.89
CA SER A 442 -4.81 37.77 23.41
C SER A 442 -4.64 39.16 22.80
N LYS A 443 -3.73 39.30 21.85
CA LYS A 443 -3.65 40.52 21.05
C LYS A 443 -4.85 40.55 20.10
N GLU A 444 -5.37 41.74 19.89
CA GLU A 444 -6.42 41.93 18.88
C GLU A 444 -5.89 41.50 17.49
N THR A 445 -6.71 40.75 16.79
CA THR A 445 -6.39 40.37 15.40
C THR A 445 -6.48 41.61 14.54
N MET A 446 -5.33 42.13 14.11
CA MET A 446 -5.30 43.21 13.11
C MET A 446 -5.89 42.67 11.80
N ASP A 447 -6.67 43.53 11.14
CA ASP A 447 -7.16 43.22 9.80
C ASP A 447 -5.98 43.14 8.81
N ILE A 448 -5.56 41.92 8.49
CA ILE A 448 -4.42 41.65 7.60
C ILE A 448 -4.66 42.31 6.24
N TYR A 449 -5.92 42.39 5.80
CA TYR A 449 -6.29 43.01 4.50
C TYR A 449 -6.17 44.53 4.52
N GLY A 450 -6.18 45.18 5.67
CA GLY A 450 -5.90 46.60 5.85
C GLY A 450 -4.41 46.91 5.87
N THR A 451 -3.51 45.89 5.94
CA THR A 451 -2.05 46.04 5.93
C THR A 451 -1.46 45.79 4.55
N ARG A 452 -0.16 46.04 4.39
CA ARG A 452 0.56 45.71 3.14
C ARG A 452 0.97 44.25 2.98
N GLU A 453 0.69 43.38 4.00
CA GLU A 453 1.10 41.97 3.96
C GLU A 453 0.55 41.19 2.76
N PRO A 454 -0.74 41.27 2.37
CA PRO A 454 -1.23 40.61 1.17
C PRO A 454 -0.52 41.03 -0.09
N GLN A 455 -0.24 42.33 -0.20
CA GLN A 455 0.50 42.90 -1.35
C GLN A 455 1.93 42.35 -1.42
N LEU A 456 2.65 42.25 -0.28
CA LEU A 456 3.98 41.67 -0.20
C LEU A 456 3.97 40.19 -0.55
N ALA A 457 3.00 39.42 -0.05
CA ALA A 457 2.86 38.00 -0.34
C ALA A 457 2.59 37.75 -1.85
N PHE A 458 1.74 38.57 -2.48
CA PHE A 458 1.52 38.50 -3.92
C PHE A 458 2.77 38.90 -4.71
N HIS A 459 3.46 39.95 -4.28
CA HIS A 459 4.70 40.39 -4.93
C HIS A 459 5.78 39.28 -4.89
N GLN A 460 5.97 38.62 -3.74
CA GLN A 460 6.91 37.52 -3.63
C GLN A 460 6.55 36.36 -4.58
N ARG A 461 5.28 35.98 -4.67
CA ARG A 461 4.83 34.93 -5.58
C ARG A 461 5.02 35.31 -7.04
N ILE A 462 4.71 36.55 -7.42
CA ILE A 462 4.91 37.05 -8.78
C ILE A 462 6.39 37.06 -9.12
N SER A 463 7.25 37.56 -8.23
CA SER A 463 8.69 37.56 -8.41
C SER A 463 9.24 36.14 -8.59
N PHE A 464 8.80 35.20 -7.77
CA PHE A 464 9.18 33.80 -7.92
C PHE A 464 8.73 33.19 -9.26
N CYS A 465 7.50 33.47 -9.72
CA CYS A 465 7.01 33.03 -11.02
C CYS A 465 7.81 33.65 -12.17
N LEU A 466 8.17 34.94 -12.07
CA LEU A 466 9.01 35.60 -13.04
C LEU A 466 10.43 35.02 -13.09
N ASP A 467 11.01 34.72 -11.95
CA ASP A 467 12.34 34.08 -11.88
C ASP A 467 12.32 32.69 -12.52
N ILE A 468 11.31 31.86 -12.24
CA ILE A 468 11.13 30.57 -12.92
C ILE A 468 10.96 30.76 -14.43
N HIS A 469 10.12 31.72 -14.84
CA HIS A 469 9.94 32.02 -16.26
C HIS A 469 11.27 32.42 -16.92
N ASN A 470 12.00 33.32 -16.31
CA ASN A 470 13.30 33.80 -16.81
C ASN A 470 14.33 32.67 -16.88
N MET A 471 14.38 31.79 -15.87
CA MET A 471 15.22 30.60 -15.91
C MET A 471 14.82 29.65 -17.05
N SER A 472 13.52 29.40 -17.22
CA SER A 472 13.00 28.56 -18.31
C SER A 472 13.35 29.12 -19.69
N VAL A 473 13.25 30.45 -19.87
CA VAL A 473 13.63 31.14 -21.13
C VAL A 473 15.14 31.01 -21.35
N LYS A 474 15.98 31.22 -20.33
CA LYS A 474 17.43 31.03 -20.44
C LYS A 474 17.79 29.59 -20.83
N VAL A 475 17.20 28.59 -20.20
CA VAL A 475 17.43 27.18 -20.56
C VAL A 475 17.03 26.89 -21.99
N ARG A 476 15.90 27.43 -22.46
CA ARG A 476 15.44 27.30 -23.87
C ARG A 476 16.42 27.99 -24.84
N HIS A 477 16.95 29.14 -24.49
CA HIS A 477 17.96 29.83 -25.30
C HIS A 477 19.26 29.02 -25.40
N ILE A 478 19.74 28.49 -24.29
CA ILE A 478 20.95 27.63 -24.27
C ILE A 478 20.73 26.40 -25.12
N HIS A 479 19.58 25.76 -24.98
CA HIS A 479 19.26 24.57 -25.78
C HIS A 479 19.18 24.90 -27.30
N THR A 480 18.57 26.01 -27.68
CA THR A 480 18.52 26.43 -29.10
C THR A 480 19.88 26.83 -29.65
N GLN A 481 20.74 27.42 -28.85
CA GLN A 481 22.13 27.71 -29.25
C GLN A 481 22.94 26.41 -29.43
N HIS A 482 22.79 25.48 -28.49
CA HIS A 482 23.49 24.19 -28.57
C HIS A 482 23.04 23.36 -29.79
N VAL A 483 21.75 23.32 -30.08
CA VAL A 483 21.22 22.65 -31.30
C VAL A 483 21.72 23.34 -32.57
N ARG A 484 21.79 24.68 -32.61
CA ARG A 484 22.34 25.42 -33.74
C ARG A 484 23.84 25.14 -33.92
N HIS A 485 24.61 25.06 -32.81
CA HIS A 485 26.04 24.76 -32.86
C HIS A 485 26.32 23.34 -33.39
N ILE A 486 25.51 22.34 -32.95
CA ILE A 486 25.59 20.97 -33.47
C ILE A 486 25.26 20.94 -34.98
N HIS A 487 24.21 21.68 -35.37
CA HIS A 487 23.81 21.72 -36.79
C HIS A 487 24.88 22.36 -37.69
N THR A 488 25.52 23.43 -37.21
CA THR A 488 26.63 24.07 -37.94
C THR A 488 27.87 23.18 -37.98
N GLN A 489 28.20 22.41 -36.93
CA GLN A 489 29.27 21.42 -36.97
C GLN A 489 29.02 20.31 -37.96
N HIS A 490 27.83 19.74 -38.02
CA HIS A 490 27.46 18.71 -39.00
C HIS A 490 27.43 19.21 -40.43
N VAL A 491 27.10 20.48 -40.67
CA VAL A 491 27.15 21.09 -42.00
C VAL A 491 28.62 21.30 -42.41
N CYS A 492 29.50 21.77 -41.52
CA CYS A 492 30.92 21.92 -41.79
C CYS A 492 31.66 20.58 -42.02
N GLU A 493 31.25 19.52 -41.28
CA GLU A 493 31.81 18.18 -41.48
C GLU A 493 31.29 17.54 -42.81
N GLY A 494 30.07 17.84 -43.24
CA GLY A 494 29.49 17.41 -44.48
C GLY A 494 30.18 18.06 -45.73
N GLU A 495 30.60 19.33 -45.61
CA GLU A 495 31.29 20.01 -46.71
C GLU A 495 32.76 19.60 -46.82
N THR A 496 33.43 19.16 -45.75
CA THR A 496 34.79 18.62 -45.81
C THR A 496 34.90 17.23 -46.44
N HIS A 497 33.82 16.41 -46.40
CA HIS A 497 33.78 15.10 -47.07
C HIS A 497 33.49 15.18 -48.57
N THR A 498 32.95 16.27 -49.10
CA THR A 498 32.67 16.45 -50.53
C THR A 498 33.85 16.97 -51.33
N TYR A 499 34.87 17.52 -50.68
CA TYR A 499 36.09 17.98 -51.37
C TYR A 499 37.22 16.95 -51.49
N THR A 500 37.12 15.80 -50.82
CA THR A 500 38.18 14.76 -50.85
C THR A 500 37.92 13.67 -51.88
N THR A 501 36.81 13.73 -52.64
CA THR A 501 36.48 12.74 -53.66
C THR A 501 36.65 13.25 -55.11
N CYS A 502 37.27 14.46 -55.30
CA CYS A 502 37.57 15.01 -56.64
C CYS A 502 39.02 15.44 -56.81
N LEU A 503 39.97 14.65 -56.31
CA LEU A 503 41.40 14.74 -56.73
C LEU A 503 41.97 13.37 -56.94
#